data_649f90d1cd27dc5ab074f163ade2f6a0
#
_entry.id   649f90d1cd27dc5ab074f163ade2f6a0
#
_cell.length_a   1.000
_cell.length_b   1.000
_cell.length_c   1.000
_cell.angle_alpha   90.00
_cell.angle_beta   90.00
_cell.angle_gamma   90.00
#
_symmetry.space_group_name_H-M   'P 1'
#
loop_
_entity.id
_entity.type
_entity.pdbx_description
1 polymer ?
#
loop_
_entity_poly.entity_id
_entity_poly.type
_entity_poly.pdbx_seq_one_letter_code
_entity_poly.pdbx_strand_id
1 'polypeptide(L)'
;ESEIGMTGIKAEIGNGYNIALVADMDALPGKNFEGRIHSCGHSIQTAVMLSVVKILAETGFLENTDIKVSAIFTPAEEFIDFDYRDRLIEEGKIKYRSGKQHMIASGYFDDVDCVLSAHANGEREKKFDINSTLAGFKAKKAVFKGQASHSGSAPFLGRNTLHGAVLCENAISFLKDQFDPADGVKINPVIT
;
A
#
# COMPACT_ATOMS: atom_id res chain seq x y z
N GLU A 1 18.14 -4.53 11.62
CA GLU A 1 17.89 -3.08 11.52
C GLU A 1 16.42 -2.77 11.86
N SER A 2 16.19 -1.72 12.59
CA SER A 2 14.86 -1.21 12.94
C SER A 2 14.70 0.23 12.44
N GLU A 3 13.44 0.71 12.42
CA GLU A 3 13.08 2.07 11.98
C GLU A 3 13.41 2.38 10.51
N ILE A 4 13.66 1.35 9.69
CA ILE A 4 13.83 1.51 8.27
C ILE A 4 12.51 1.98 7.63
N GLY A 5 12.58 2.95 6.73
CA GLY A 5 11.38 3.57 6.18
C GLY A 5 10.44 4.16 7.24
N MET A 6 10.97 4.62 8.37
CA MET A 6 10.42 5.17 9.60
C MET A 6 10.08 4.11 10.68
N THR A 7 9.30 3.08 10.37
CA THR A 7 8.84 2.09 11.35
C THR A 7 9.03 0.65 10.89
N GLY A 8 9.66 0.46 9.73
CA GLY A 8 9.94 -0.86 9.18
C GLY A 8 11.07 -1.59 9.91
N ILE A 9 11.19 -2.88 9.65
CA ILE A 9 12.21 -3.76 10.23
C ILE A 9 12.80 -4.61 9.11
N LYS A 10 14.13 -4.75 9.08
CA LYS A 10 14.84 -5.74 8.27
C LYS A 10 15.69 -6.60 9.17
N ALA A 11 15.53 -7.92 9.09
CA ALA A 11 16.34 -8.91 9.78
C ALA A 11 16.86 -9.94 8.77
N GLU A 12 18.10 -10.41 8.95
CA GLU A 12 18.76 -11.27 8.00
C GLU A 12 19.39 -12.47 8.68
N ILE A 13 19.29 -13.64 8.04
CA ILE A 13 19.91 -14.89 8.48
C ILE A 13 20.48 -15.64 7.27
N GLY A 14 21.57 -16.38 7.44
CA GLY A 14 22.26 -17.12 6.38
C GLY A 14 23.11 -16.22 5.48
N ASN A 15 23.64 -16.81 4.40
CA ASN A 15 24.49 -16.14 3.41
C ASN A 15 24.18 -16.69 2.02
N GLY A 16 24.53 -15.96 0.95
CA GLY A 16 24.36 -16.41 -0.43
C GLY A 16 23.13 -15.80 -1.12
N TYR A 17 22.41 -16.57 -1.92
CA TYR A 17 21.22 -16.12 -2.67
C TYR A 17 20.14 -15.58 -1.73
N ASN A 18 19.80 -14.30 -1.87
CA ASN A 18 18.98 -13.58 -0.90
C ASN A 18 17.48 -13.63 -1.24
N ILE A 19 16.71 -14.34 -0.45
CA ILE A 19 15.27 -14.42 -0.53
C ILE A 19 14.65 -13.49 0.52
N ALA A 20 13.97 -12.43 0.08
CA ALA A 20 13.23 -11.56 0.99
C ALA A 20 11.84 -12.13 1.28
N LEU A 21 11.53 -12.28 2.55
CA LEU A 21 10.18 -12.53 3.07
C LEU A 21 9.57 -11.21 3.46
N VAL A 22 8.56 -10.74 2.73
CA VAL A 22 7.99 -9.39 2.90
C VAL A 22 6.60 -9.47 3.52
N ALA A 23 6.39 -8.70 4.58
CA ALA A 23 5.10 -8.55 5.24
C ALA A 23 4.78 -7.09 5.54
N ASP A 24 3.52 -6.72 5.41
CA ASP A 24 3.00 -5.40 5.75
C ASP A 24 2.59 -5.35 7.23
N MET A 25 2.82 -4.20 7.89
CA MET A 25 2.56 -4.06 9.33
C MET A 25 1.44 -3.09 9.66
N ASP A 26 1.01 -2.28 8.72
CA ASP A 26 0.02 -1.24 8.96
C ASP A 26 -1.41 -1.79 9.10
N ALA A 27 -2.28 -0.94 9.62
CA ALA A 27 -3.69 -1.23 9.86
C ALA A 27 -4.55 -0.12 9.27
N LEU A 28 -5.77 -0.47 8.91
CA LEU A 28 -6.78 0.47 8.43
C LEU A 28 -7.49 1.19 9.59
N PRO A 29 -8.09 2.36 9.37
CA PRO A 29 -8.98 2.97 10.33
C PRO A 29 -10.14 2.04 10.69
N GLY A 30 -10.49 2.01 11.97
CA GLY A 30 -11.66 1.30 12.44
C GLY A 30 -12.97 1.95 11.96
N LYS A 31 -14.08 1.34 12.37
CA LYS A 31 -15.40 1.88 12.06
C LYS A 31 -15.50 3.33 12.58
N ASN A 32 -16.08 4.22 11.79
CA ASN A 32 -16.19 5.66 12.06
C ASN A 32 -14.82 6.35 12.31
N PHE A 33 -13.73 5.81 11.76
CA PHE A 33 -12.35 6.28 11.97
C PHE A 33 -11.87 6.22 13.43
N GLU A 34 -12.56 5.49 14.29
CA GLU A 34 -12.15 5.23 15.66
C GLU A 34 -11.26 3.98 15.73
N GLY A 35 -10.07 4.14 16.33
CA GLY A 35 -9.11 3.04 16.49
C GLY A 35 -8.51 2.57 15.16
N ARG A 36 -7.99 1.34 15.19
CA ARG A 36 -7.34 0.68 14.03
C ARG A 36 -7.81 -0.76 13.94
N ILE A 37 -7.89 -1.29 12.71
CA ILE A 37 -8.33 -2.65 12.46
C ILE A 37 -7.46 -3.29 11.37
N HIS A 38 -7.04 -4.54 11.58
CA HIS A 38 -6.33 -5.34 10.57
C HIS A 38 -7.30 -6.07 9.62
N SER A 39 -8.19 -5.33 8.96
CA SER A 39 -9.17 -5.91 8.03
C SER A 39 -8.55 -6.38 6.71
N CYS A 40 -7.39 -5.88 6.34
CA CYS A 40 -6.63 -6.34 5.16
C CYS A 40 -5.84 -7.64 5.41
N GLY A 41 -5.69 -8.07 6.66
CA GLY A 41 -5.00 -9.31 7.01
C GLY A 41 -3.49 -9.17 7.22
N HIS A 42 -2.93 -7.96 7.34
CA HIS A 42 -1.50 -7.74 7.56
C HIS A 42 -0.99 -8.39 8.85
N SER A 43 -1.84 -8.51 9.88
CA SER A 43 -1.49 -9.25 11.10
C SER A 43 -1.24 -10.74 10.84
N ILE A 44 -2.02 -11.36 9.95
CA ILE A 44 -1.83 -12.77 9.55
C ILE A 44 -0.55 -12.89 8.73
N GLN A 45 -0.35 -12.01 7.77
CA GLN A 45 0.85 -11.96 6.93
C GLN A 45 2.12 -11.83 7.78
N THR A 46 2.14 -10.88 8.71
CA THR A 46 3.25 -10.66 9.64
C THR A 46 3.51 -11.89 10.51
N ALA A 47 2.45 -12.50 11.07
CA ALA A 47 2.58 -13.69 11.92
C ALA A 47 3.15 -14.88 11.15
N VAL A 48 2.70 -15.10 9.90
CA VAL A 48 3.21 -16.18 9.03
C VAL A 48 4.69 -15.96 8.74
N MET A 49 5.08 -14.77 8.27
CA MET A 49 6.48 -14.47 7.92
C MET A 49 7.41 -14.54 9.13
N LEU A 50 6.99 -14.03 10.26
CA LEU A 50 7.74 -14.10 11.51
C LEU A 50 7.92 -15.56 11.97
N SER A 51 6.88 -16.39 11.83
CA SER A 51 6.96 -17.84 12.18
C SER A 51 7.94 -18.58 11.27
N VAL A 52 7.94 -18.30 9.97
CA VAL A 52 8.88 -18.90 9.03
C VAL A 52 10.32 -18.52 9.40
N VAL A 53 10.59 -17.24 9.62
CA VAL A 53 11.92 -16.75 10.02
C VAL A 53 12.38 -17.40 11.33
N LYS A 54 11.49 -17.49 12.31
CA LYS A 54 11.79 -18.13 13.59
C LYS A 54 12.16 -19.62 13.40
N ILE A 55 11.39 -20.36 12.62
CA ILE A 55 11.68 -21.77 12.33
C ILE A 55 13.04 -21.92 11.64
N LEU A 56 13.32 -21.11 10.63
CA LEU A 56 14.60 -21.15 9.92
C LEU A 56 15.78 -20.87 10.85
N ALA A 57 15.64 -19.91 11.75
CA ALA A 57 16.67 -19.55 12.72
C ALA A 57 16.88 -20.63 13.79
N GLU A 58 15.81 -21.23 14.33
CA GLU A 58 15.87 -22.21 15.41
C GLU A 58 16.32 -23.61 14.92
N THR A 59 16.04 -23.95 13.67
CA THR A 59 16.41 -25.27 13.11
C THR A 59 17.81 -25.32 12.53
N GLY A 60 18.49 -24.19 12.35
CA GLY A 60 19.77 -24.11 11.65
C GLY A 60 19.68 -24.53 10.18
N PHE A 61 18.50 -24.54 9.59
CA PHE A 61 18.27 -25.04 8.23
C PHE A 61 19.17 -24.37 7.19
N LEU A 62 19.50 -23.10 7.39
CA LEU A 62 20.31 -22.32 6.44
C LEU A 62 21.82 -22.51 6.61
N GLU A 63 22.30 -23.16 7.71
CA GLU A 63 23.73 -23.27 8.02
C GLU A 63 24.56 -23.99 6.95
N ASN A 64 23.93 -24.92 6.21
CA ASN A 64 24.58 -25.73 5.17
C ASN A 64 24.01 -25.41 3.77
N THR A 65 23.47 -24.22 3.57
CA THR A 65 22.91 -23.77 2.30
C THR A 65 23.60 -22.49 1.86
N ASP A 66 23.58 -22.22 0.56
CA ASP A 66 23.99 -20.91 -0.01
C ASP A 66 22.77 -20.02 -0.18
N ILE A 67 21.98 -19.93 0.90
CA ILE A 67 20.74 -19.13 0.95
C ILE A 67 20.80 -18.16 2.13
N LYS A 68 20.54 -16.89 1.82
CA LYS A 68 20.26 -15.82 2.76
C LYS A 68 18.75 -15.57 2.79
N VAL A 69 18.19 -15.33 3.96
CA VAL A 69 16.80 -14.89 4.11
C VAL A 69 16.78 -13.53 4.75
N SER A 70 16.15 -12.57 4.07
CA SER A 70 15.89 -11.21 4.56
C SER A 70 14.41 -11.10 4.91
N ALA A 71 14.08 -10.99 6.21
CA ALA A 71 12.74 -10.69 6.65
C ALA A 71 12.54 -9.18 6.64
N ILE A 72 11.63 -8.69 5.81
CA ILE A 72 11.37 -7.25 5.63
C ILE A 72 9.90 -6.95 6.00
N PHE A 73 9.72 -6.23 7.09
CA PHE A 73 8.41 -5.80 7.55
C PHE A 73 8.20 -4.34 7.17
N THR A 74 7.22 -4.09 6.29
CA THR A 74 7.04 -2.80 5.64
C THR A 74 5.92 -1.98 6.30
N PRO A 75 6.14 -0.69 6.55
CA PRO A 75 5.10 0.21 7.03
C PRO A 75 4.27 0.77 5.86
N ALA A 76 3.08 1.29 6.17
CA ALA A 76 2.28 2.13 5.29
C ALA A 76 2.07 1.55 3.88
N GLU A 77 1.62 0.31 3.80
CA GLU A 77 1.20 -0.30 2.53
C GLU A 77 -0.07 0.38 2.02
N GLU A 78 -1.02 0.63 2.90
CA GLU A 78 -2.31 1.26 2.62
C GLU A 78 -2.22 2.78 2.43
N PHE A 79 -1.22 3.42 3.03
CA PHE A 79 -0.88 4.87 2.99
C PHE A 79 -2.09 5.81 2.78
N ILE A 80 -3.20 5.54 3.43
CA ILE A 80 -4.48 6.24 3.25
C ILE A 80 -4.50 7.68 3.76
N ASP A 81 -3.63 8.05 4.71
CA ASP A 81 -3.46 9.42 5.18
C ASP A 81 -2.49 10.17 4.26
N PHE A 82 -3.01 10.63 3.12
CA PHE A 82 -2.20 11.33 2.14
C PHE A 82 -1.59 12.62 2.67
N ASP A 83 -2.34 13.41 3.44
CA ASP A 83 -1.85 14.71 3.94
C ASP A 83 -0.71 14.52 4.94
N TYR A 84 -0.76 13.47 5.76
CA TYR A 84 0.35 13.11 6.64
C TYR A 84 1.56 12.63 5.84
N ARG A 85 1.36 11.75 4.86
CA ARG A 85 2.45 11.22 4.03
C ARG A 85 3.10 12.31 3.19
N ASP A 86 2.32 13.27 2.67
CA ASP A 86 2.84 14.42 1.91
C ASP A 86 3.70 15.33 2.78
N ARG A 87 3.29 15.61 4.03
CA ARG A 87 4.15 16.34 4.97
C ARG A 87 5.48 15.63 5.22
N LEU A 88 5.48 14.31 5.36
CA LEU A 88 6.74 13.56 5.53
C LEU A 88 7.65 13.64 4.28
N ILE A 89 7.07 13.71 3.08
CA ILE A 89 7.83 13.94 1.85
C ILE A 89 8.41 15.36 1.83
N GLU A 90 7.62 16.38 2.17
CA GLU A 90 8.06 17.77 2.26
C GLU A 90 9.18 17.97 3.29
N GLU A 91 9.11 17.25 4.42
CA GLU A 91 10.13 17.23 5.45
C GLU A 91 11.38 16.40 5.06
N GLY A 92 11.39 15.74 3.91
CA GLY A 92 12.48 14.90 3.44
C GLY A 92 12.65 13.58 4.19
N LYS A 93 11.68 13.18 5.02
CA LYS A 93 11.72 11.95 5.81
C LYS A 93 11.45 10.70 4.99
N ILE A 94 10.62 10.82 3.96
CA ILE A 94 10.31 9.75 3.02
C ILE A 94 10.33 10.26 1.58
N LYS A 95 10.56 9.38 0.61
CA LYS A 95 10.58 9.71 -0.82
C LYS A 95 9.23 9.46 -1.50
N TYR A 96 8.45 8.52 -0.99
CA TYR A 96 7.18 8.07 -1.56
C TYR A 96 6.13 7.86 -0.48
N ARG A 97 4.86 8.01 -0.81
CA ARG A 97 3.76 7.77 0.12
C ARG A 97 3.71 6.31 0.59
N SER A 98 3.85 5.35 -0.32
CA SER A 98 3.90 3.93 0.01
C SER A 98 5.21 3.57 0.71
N GLY A 99 5.12 2.80 1.80
CA GLY A 99 6.28 2.33 2.53
C GLY A 99 7.19 1.43 1.71
N LYS A 100 6.63 0.49 0.94
CA LYS A 100 7.41 -0.38 0.05
C LYS A 100 8.19 0.44 -0.99
N GLN A 101 7.53 1.39 -1.67
CA GLN A 101 8.21 2.24 -2.65
C GLN A 101 9.32 3.08 -2.02
N HIS A 102 9.08 3.59 -0.80
CA HIS A 102 10.10 4.32 -0.08
C HIS A 102 11.29 3.43 0.28
N MET A 103 11.05 2.23 0.79
CA MET A 103 12.12 1.29 1.16
C MET A 103 12.92 0.82 -0.05
N ILE A 104 12.27 0.54 -1.19
CA ILE A 104 12.95 0.24 -2.46
C ILE A 104 13.84 1.41 -2.87
N ALA A 105 13.30 2.62 -2.92
CA ALA A 105 14.06 3.82 -3.29
C ALA A 105 15.16 4.22 -2.29
N SER A 106 15.16 3.61 -1.11
CA SER A 106 16.19 3.80 -0.07
C SER A 106 17.22 2.67 -0.02
N GLY A 107 17.14 1.70 -0.95
CA GLY A 107 18.12 0.65 -1.13
C GLY A 107 17.95 -0.59 -0.24
N TYR A 108 16.84 -0.68 0.53
CA TYR A 108 16.65 -1.84 1.42
C TYR A 108 16.39 -3.16 0.70
N PHE A 109 16.19 -3.13 -0.62
CA PHE A 109 16.01 -4.29 -1.48
C PHE A 109 17.14 -4.51 -2.48
N ASP A 110 18.20 -3.70 -2.45
CA ASP A 110 19.25 -3.71 -3.50
C ASP A 110 20.06 -5.03 -3.51
N ASP A 111 20.11 -5.73 -2.39
CA ASP A 111 20.79 -7.01 -2.22
C ASP A 111 19.83 -8.22 -2.28
N VAL A 112 18.59 -8.04 -2.72
CA VAL A 112 17.56 -9.08 -2.77
C VAL A 112 17.45 -9.67 -4.17
N ASP A 113 17.61 -10.99 -4.28
CA ASP A 113 17.50 -11.74 -5.54
C ASP A 113 16.07 -12.19 -5.84
N CYS A 114 15.28 -12.50 -4.80
CA CYS A 114 13.90 -12.96 -4.92
C CYS A 114 13.03 -12.45 -3.78
N VAL A 115 11.77 -12.14 -4.07
CA VAL A 115 10.81 -11.69 -3.06
C VAL A 115 9.66 -12.69 -2.97
N LEU A 116 9.36 -13.14 -1.75
CA LEU A 116 8.18 -13.91 -1.40
C LEU A 116 7.31 -13.12 -0.45
N SER A 117 6.02 -13.07 -0.74
CA SER A 117 5.01 -12.47 0.14
C SER A 117 3.77 -13.36 0.15
N ALA A 118 3.05 -13.35 1.26
CA ALA A 118 1.76 -14.01 1.40
C ALA A 118 0.70 -12.94 1.75
N HIS A 119 -0.51 -13.13 1.29
CA HIS A 119 -1.61 -12.23 1.62
C HIS A 119 -2.90 -13.03 1.83
N ALA A 120 -3.73 -12.58 2.77
CA ALA A 120 -5.05 -13.16 2.96
C ALA A 120 -5.91 -12.91 1.72
N ASN A 121 -6.63 -13.95 1.28
CA ASN A 121 -7.48 -13.91 0.11
C ASN A 121 -8.95 -14.08 0.53
N GLY A 122 -9.87 -13.39 -0.13
CA GLY A 122 -11.31 -13.49 0.10
C GLY A 122 -11.97 -14.71 -0.57
N GLU A 123 -11.27 -15.48 -1.39
CA GLU A 123 -11.79 -16.67 -2.04
C GLU A 123 -12.01 -17.80 -1.02
N ARG A 124 -13.22 -18.32 -0.95
CA ARG A 124 -13.57 -19.38 0.02
C ARG A 124 -13.33 -20.79 -0.47
N GLU A 125 -13.18 -20.98 -1.78
CA GLU A 125 -13.08 -22.29 -2.40
C GLU A 125 -11.67 -22.85 -2.38
N LYS A 126 -10.65 -21.99 -2.32
CA LYS A 126 -9.24 -22.39 -2.29
C LYS A 126 -8.62 -22.07 -0.93
N LYS A 127 -7.92 -23.03 -0.35
CA LYS A 127 -7.15 -22.82 0.88
C LYS A 127 -5.86 -22.04 0.62
N PHE A 128 -5.23 -22.28 -0.53
CA PHE A 128 -4.02 -21.61 -0.99
C PHE A 128 -4.11 -21.38 -2.48
N ASP A 129 -3.59 -20.24 -2.92
CA ASP A 129 -3.42 -19.88 -4.32
C ASP A 129 -1.97 -19.40 -4.50
N ILE A 130 -1.31 -19.84 -5.56
CA ILE A 130 0.04 -19.45 -5.92
C ILE A 130 0.02 -18.89 -7.34
N ASN A 131 0.96 -18.01 -7.65
CA ASN A 131 1.02 -17.29 -8.94
C ASN A 131 -0.20 -16.40 -9.21
N SER A 132 -0.82 -15.88 -8.17
CA SER A 132 -1.91 -14.91 -8.29
C SER A 132 -1.44 -13.63 -8.98
N THR A 133 -2.29 -13.08 -9.84
CA THR A 133 -2.07 -11.76 -10.41
C THR A 133 -2.58 -10.70 -9.46
N LEU A 134 -1.73 -9.73 -9.11
CA LEU A 134 -2.09 -8.59 -8.31
C LEU A 134 -2.25 -7.35 -9.19
N ALA A 135 -3.31 -6.59 -8.97
CA ALA A 135 -3.50 -5.29 -9.62
C ALA A 135 -2.67 -4.22 -8.90
N GLY A 136 -1.90 -3.45 -9.66
CA GLY A 136 -1.32 -2.22 -9.16
C GLY A 136 -2.37 -1.11 -9.03
N PHE A 137 -2.08 -0.06 -8.26
CA PHE A 137 -2.98 1.09 -8.19
C PHE A 137 -2.25 2.43 -8.23
N LYS A 138 -2.99 3.48 -8.60
CA LYS A 138 -2.54 4.87 -8.55
C LYS A 138 -3.61 5.70 -7.85
N ALA A 139 -3.23 6.38 -6.76
CA ALA A 139 -4.08 7.36 -6.12
C ALA A 139 -3.81 8.76 -6.70
N LYS A 140 -4.88 9.48 -7.01
CA LYS A 140 -4.83 10.86 -7.49
C LYS A 140 -5.78 11.72 -6.67
N LYS A 141 -5.34 12.92 -6.29
CA LYS A 141 -6.16 13.94 -5.63
C LYS A 141 -6.42 15.08 -6.61
N ALA A 142 -7.68 15.37 -6.87
CA ALA A 142 -8.10 16.54 -7.64
C ALA A 142 -8.75 17.57 -6.70
N VAL A 143 -8.30 18.81 -6.75
CA VAL A 143 -8.82 19.88 -5.92
C VAL A 143 -9.54 20.89 -6.81
N PHE A 144 -10.84 21.04 -6.60
CA PHE A 144 -11.65 22.04 -7.31
C PHE A 144 -11.72 23.32 -6.47
N LYS A 145 -11.17 24.40 -7.00
CA LYS A 145 -11.19 25.73 -6.34
C LYS A 145 -12.39 26.53 -6.83
N GLY A 146 -13.25 26.91 -5.91
CA GLY A 146 -14.48 27.66 -6.19
C GLY A 146 -14.43 29.12 -5.72
N GLN A 147 -15.57 29.74 -5.82
CA GLN A 147 -15.80 31.11 -5.32
C GLN A 147 -17.18 31.18 -4.69
N ALA A 148 -17.22 31.59 -3.44
CA ALA A 148 -18.49 31.80 -2.75
C ALA A 148 -19.22 33.03 -3.32
N SER A 149 -20.55 32.95 -3.39
CA SER A 149 -21.44 34.07 -3.71
C SER A 149 -22.77 33.88 -3.00
N HIS A 150 -23.56 34.95 -2.92
CA HIS A 150 -24.90 34.84 -2.36
C HIS A 150 -25.84 34.16 -3.35
N SER A 151 -26.39 33.00 -2.95
CA SER A 151 -27.17 32.12 -3.82
C SER A 151 -28.47 32.75 -4.37
N GLY A 152 -29.06 33.70 -3.64
CA GLY A 152 -30.32 34.35 -4.04
C GLY A 152 -30.12 35.63 -4.84
N SER A 153 -29.10 36.45 -4.50
CA SER A 153 -28.94 37.80 -5.11
C SER A 153 -27.87 37.88 -6.18
N ALA A 154 -26.83 37.01 -6.11
CA ALA A 154 -25.69 37.08 -7.02
C ALA A 154 -25.08 35.71 -7.33
N PRO A 155 -25.88 34.67 -7.69
CA PRO A 155 -25.36 33.32 -7.95
C PRO A 155 -24.37 33.29 -9.11
N PHE A 156 -24.50 34.22 -10.05
CA PHE A 156 -23.65 34.34 -11.24
C PHE A 156 -22.20 34.76 -10.92
N LEU A 157 -21.95 35.29 -9.74
CA LEU A 157 -20.58 35.62 -9.28
C LEU A 157 -19.86 34.43 -8.64
N GLY A 158 -20.59 33.34 -8.36
CA GLY A 158 -20.05 32.16 -7.73
C GLY A 158 -19.49 31.14 -8.71
N ARG A 159 -18.64 30.28 -8.18
CA ARG A 159 -18.18 29.04 -8.85
C ARG A 159 -18.41 27.86 -7.92
N ASN A 160 -19.42 27.05 -8.23
CA ASN A 160 -19.75 25.88 -7.43
C ASN A 160 -18.82 24.72 -7.77
N THR A 161 -17.96 24.36 -6.83
CA THR A 161 -16.99 23.27 -6.98
C THR A 161 -17.63 21.90 -7.07
N LEU A 162 -18.78 21.70 -6.42
CA LEU A 162 -19.52 20.45 -6.49
C LEU A 162 -19.95 20.12 -7.93
N HIS A 163 -20.39 21.13 -8.69
CA HIS A 163 -20.74 20.90 -10.10
C HIS A 163 -19.55 20.42 -10.92
N GLY A 164 -18.36 20.99 -10.68
CA GLY A 164 -17.13 20.55 -11.33
C GLY A 164 -16.73 19.14 -10.94
N ALA A 165 -16.81 18.80 -9.65
CA ALA A 165 -16.49 17.47 -9.15
C ALA A 165 -17.44 16.39 -9.71
N VAL A 166 -18.75 16.65 -9.70
CA VAL A 166 -19.76 15.73 -10.24
C VAL A 166 -19.59 15.55 -11.75
N LEU A 167 -19.30 16.61 -12.51
CA LEU A 167 -19.04 16.50 -13.94
C LEU A 167 -17.78 15.65 -14.23
N CYS A 168 -16.73 15.84 -13.45
CA CYS A 168 -15.52 15.04 -13.54
C CYS A 168 -15.78 13.57 -13.24
N GLU A 169 -16.55 13.27 -12.21
CA GLU A 169 -16.94 11.91 -11.84
C GLU A 169 -17.75 11.23 -12.95
N ASN A 170 -18.74 11.91 -13.51
CA ASN A 170 -19.50 11.41 -14.64
C ASN A 170 -18.61 11.11 -15.85
N ALA A 171 -17.69 12.02 -16.19
CA ALA A 171 -16.75 11.80 -17.29
C ALA A 171 -15.86 10.58 -17.06
N ILE A 172 -15.38 10.36 -15.84
CA ILE A 172 -14.61 9.17 -15.47
C ILE A 172 -15.47 7.91 -15.57
N SER A 173 -16.73 7.97 -15.14
CA SER A 173 -17.66 6.85 -15.25
C SER A 173 -17.91 6.44 -16.69
N PHE A 174 -18.05 7.38 -17.60
CA PHE A 174 -18.20 7.09 -19.03
C PHE A 174 -16.95 6.48 -19.66
N LEU A 175 -15.76 6.84 -19.18
CA LEU A 175 -14.52 6.25 -19.66
C LEU A 175 -14.38 4.76 -19.31
N LYS A 176 -15.06 4.27 -18.28
CA LYS A 176 -14.98 2.86 -17.89
C LYS A 176 -15.38 1.90 -19.02
N ASP A 177 -16.32 2.30 -19.84
CA ASP A 177 -16.80 1.50 -20.97
C ASP A 177 -15.80 1.44 -22.15
N GLN A 178 -14.72 2.23 -22.08
CA GLN A 178 -13.68 2.28 -23.10
C GLN A 178 -12.45 1.42 -22.78
N PHE A 179 -12.39 0.85 -21.57
CA PHE A 179 -11.26 -0.01 -21.20
C PHE A 179 -11.51 -1.46 -21.62
N ASP A 180 -10.47 -2.10 -22.13
CA ASP A 180 -10.52 -3.53 -22.40
C ASP A 180 -10.70 -4.28 -21.06
N PRO A 181 -11.70 -5.16 -20.92
CA PRO A 181 -11.85 -5.98 -19.72
C PRO A 181 -10.59 -6.77 -19.33
N ALA A 182 -9.75 -7.14 -20.31
CA ALA A 182 -8.50 -7.85 -20.10
C ALA A 182 -7.45 -6.99 -19.34
N ASP A 183 -7.53 -5.65 -19.43
CA ASP A 183 -6.64 -4.75 -18.70
C ASP A 183 -6.96 -4.68 -17.20
N GLY A 184 -8.12 -5.15 -16.77
CA GLY A 184 -8.54 -5.20 -15.37
C GLY A 184 -8.63 -3.82 -14.70
N VAL A 185 -8.80 -2.73 -15.47
CA VAL A 185 -8.84 -1.36 -14.96
C VAL A 185 -10.07 -1.13 -14.08
N LYS A 186 -9.83 -0.67 -12.86
CA LYS A 186 -10.88 -0.26 -11.90
C LYS A 186 -10.62 1.19 -11.47
N ILE A 187 -11.65 2.03 -11.53
CA ILE A 187 -11.56 3.42 -11.09
C ILE A 187 -12.65 3.66 -10.05
N ASN A 188 -12.24 4.09 -8.85
CA ASN A 188 -13.13 4.35 -7.73
C ASN A 188 -12.93 5.79 -7.23
N PRO A 189 -13.68 6.77 -7.77
CA PRO A 189 -13.64 8.14 -7.27
C PRO A 189 -14.33 8.25 -5.92
N VAL A 190 -13.80 9.11 -5.05
CA VAL A 190 -14.40 9.49 -3.77
C VAL A 190 -14.38 11.02 -3.69
N ILE A 191 -15.51 11.62 -3.35
CA ILE A 191 -15.63 13.07 -3.10
C ILE A 191 -15.64 13.26 -1.58
N THR A 192 -14.71 14.06 -1.05
CA THR A 192 -14.57 14.39 0.38
C THR A 192 -14.76 15.88 0.62
#